data_e29238220faea6fb7e2d7d77348ddd55
#
_entry.id   e29238220faea6fb7e2d7d77348ddd55
#
_cell.length_a   1.000
_cell.length_b   1.000
_cell.length_c   1.000
_cell.angle_alpha   90.00
_cell.angle_beta   90.00
_cell.angle_gamma   90.00
#
_symmetry.space_group_name_H-M   'P 1'
#
loop_
_entity.id
_entity.type
_entity.pdbx_description
1 polymer ?
#
loop_
_entity_poly.entity_id
_entity_poly.type
_entity_poly.pdbx_seq_one_letter_code
_entity_poly.pdbx_strand_id
1 'polypeptide(L)'
;MGMEVPRASSPAVHNVMVANKSTNTGPELIVRRLLRTAGFPGYRLHWRIDEDGGRYICRPDISFPGRKVAVFVHGCFWHRCPKCNMDIPKSNVDYWSKKFEKNVERDRKKESSLRGIGWRVHTIWECELDDGASQLVEILKE
;
A
#
# COMPACT_ATOMS: atom_id res chain seq x y z
N MET A 1 19.92 5.20 1.05
CA MET A 1 18.98 5.42 2.16
C MET A 1 19.66 6.25 3.22
N GLY A 2 19.10 7.39 3.51
CA GLY A 2 19.78 8.37 4.31
C GLY A 2 19.51 8.36 5.82
N MET A 3 18.64 7.51 6.33
CA MET A 3 18.31 7.54 7.74
C MET A 3 18.43 6.18 8.40
N GLU A 4 19.17 6.13 9.48
CA GLU A 4 19.23 4.95 10.32
C GLU A 4 17.94 4.83 11.13
N VAL A 5 17.37 3.63 11.19
CA VAL A 5 16.15 3.38 11.95
C VAL A 5 16.48 3.39 13.45
N PRO A 6 15.80 4.24 14.25
CA PRO A 6 16.09 4.28 15.68
C PRO A 6 15.63 2.99 16.37
N ARG A 7 16.24 2.73 17.52
CA ARG A 7 15.85 1.58 18.33
C ARG A 7 14.40 1.73 18.80
N ALA A 8 13.64 0.65 18.75
CA ALA A 8 12.25 0.67 19.18
C ALA A 8 12.12 1.04 20.65
N SER A 9 11.20 1.96 20.97
CA SER A 9 10.99 2.47 22.31
C SER A 9 10.01 1.61 23.13
N SER A 10 9.25 0.72 22.49
CA SER A 10 8.30 -0.16 23.15
C SER A 10 8.13 -1.45 22.36
N PRO A 11 7.64 -2.53 22.99
CA PRO A 11 7.34 -3.77 22.28
C PRO A 11 6.34 -3.59 21.14
N ALA A 12 5.33 -2.74 21.32
CA ALA A 12 4.34 -2.48 20.28
C ALA A 12 4.96 -1.85 19.04
N VAL A 13 5.83 -0.86 19.21
CA VAL A 13 6.56 -0.21 18.11
C VAL A 13 7.49 -1.21 17.43
N HIS A 14 8.20 -2.02 18.22
CA HIS A 14 9.10 -3.05 17.69
C HIS A 14 8.33 -4.05 16.81
N ASN A 15 7.18 -4.54 17.27
CA ASN A 15 6.37 -5.49 16.50
C ASN A 15 5.89 -4.90 15.17
N VAL A 16 5.48 -3.63 15.17
CA VAL A 16 5.10 -2.95 13.94
C VAL A 16 6.27 -2.87 12.96
N MET A 17 7.46 -2.51 13.45
CA MET A 17 8.66 -2.42 12.62
C MET A 17 9.05 -3.77 12.02
N VAL A 18 8.99 -4.84 12.79
CA VAL A 18 9.31 -6.20 12.35
C VAL A 18 8.29 -6.70 11.32
N ALA A 19 7.02 -6.40 11.52
CA ALA A 19 5.94 -6.85 10.64
C ALA A 19 5.87 -6.08 9.32
N ASN A 20 6.51 -4.92 9.21
CA ASN A 20 6.43 -4.10 8.01
C ASN A 20 7.40 -4.58 6.94
N LYS A 21 6.96 -5.55 6.17
CA LYS A 21 7.69 -6.06 5.00
C LYS A 21 7.32 -5.26 3.76
N SER A 22 8.21 -5.22 2.77
CA SER A 22 7.95 -4.55 1.50
C SER A 22 7.05 -5.34 0.56
N THR A 23 7.05 -6.68 0.67
CA THR A 23 6.27 -7.57 -0.19
C THR A 23 5.72 -8.76 0.60
N ASN A 24 4.68 -9.38 0.07
CA ASN A 24 4.06 -10.58 0.64
C ASN A 24 3.68 -10.42 2.11
N THR A 25 3.16 -9.23 2.47
CA THR A 25 2.68 -9.00 3.84
C THR A 25 1.45 -9.84 4.13
N GLY A 26 1.13 -10.02 5.42
CA GLY A 26 -0.10 -10.70 5.83
C GLY A 26 -1.35 -10.12 5.16
N PRO A 27 -1.56 -8.80 5.21
CA PRO A 27 -2.68 -8.16 4.52
C PRO A 27 -2.72 -8.43 3.02
N GLU A 28 -1.58 -8.37 2.32
CA GLU A 28 -1.53 -8.69 0.88
C GLU A 28 -2.00 -10.12 0.60
N LEU A 29 -1.55 -11.07 1.40
CA LEU A 29 -1.92 -12.48 1.22
C LEU A 29 -3.42 -12.70 1.42
N ILE A 30 -4.01 -12.00 2.38
CA ILE A 30 -5.46 -12.06 2.63
C ILE A 30 -6.24 -11.51 1.43
N VAL A 31 -5.82 -10.36 0.91
CA VAL A 31 -6.46 -9.77 -0.28
C VAL A 31 -6.37 -10.70 -1.48
N ARG A 32 -5.21 -11.32 -1.72
CA ARG A 32 -5.04 -12.30 -2.80
C ARG A 32 -6.03 -13.46 -2.67
N ARG A 33 -6.21 -13.98 -1.46
CA ARG A 33 -7.16 -15.07 -1.20
C ARG A 33 -8.59 -14.62 -1.50
N LEU A 34 -8.97 -13.43 -1.04
CA LEU A 34 -10.30 -12.88 -1.28
C LEU A 34 -10.58 -12.70 -2.77
N LEU A 35 -9.61 -12.24 -3.54
CA LEU A 35 -9.73 -12.09 -4.99
C LEU A 35 -9.90 -13.44 -5.69
N ARG A 36 -9.10 -14.44 -5.30
CA ARG A 36 -9.25 -15.79 -5.88
C ARG A 36 -10.62 -16.38 -5.59
N THR A 37 -11.08 -16.23 -4.34
CA THR A 37 -12.40 -16.73 -3.92
C THR A 37 -13.53 -16.06 -4.69
N ALA A 38 -13.36 -14.77 -5.00
CA ALA A 38 -14.36 -13.99 -5.75
C ALA A 38 -14.34 -14.24 -7.26
N GLY A 39 -13.41 -15.07 -7.75
CA GLY A 39 -13.31 -15.38 -9.18
C GLY A 39 -12.40 -14.49 -9.99
N PHE A 40 -11.48 -13.77 -9.34
CA PHE A 40 -10.52 -12.88 -10.00
C PHE A 40 -9.08 -13.30 -9.71
N PRO A 41 -8.62 -14.49 -10.15
CA PRO A 41 -7.26 -14.95 -9.89
C PRO A 41 -6.21 -14.39 -10.86
N GLY A 42 -6.63 -13.62 -11.86
CA GLY A 42 -5.74 -13.11 -12.92
C GLY A 42 -4.92 -11.90 -12.58
N TYR A 43 -4.77 -11.59 -11.29
CA TYR A 43 -3.94 -10.46 -10.87
C TYR A 43 -2.45 -10.73 -11.08
N ARG A 44 -1.70 -9.63 -11.22
CA ARG A 44 -0.24 -9.66 -11.26
C ARG A 44 0.31 -9.10 -9.96
N LEU A 45 1.44 -9.64 -9.49
CA LEU A 45 2.09 -9.20 -8.27
C LEU A 45 3.31 -8.34 -8.62
N HIS A 46 3.39 -7.17 -7.99
CA HIS A 46 4.53 -6.25 -8.16
C HIS A 46 4.85 -5.95 -9.63
N TRP A 47 3.81 -5.82 -10.44
CA TRP A 47 3.90 -5.52 -11.86
C TRP A 47 4.47 -4.14 -12.09
N ARG A 48 5.54 -4.05 -12.87
CA ARG A 48 6.17 -2.77 -13.15
C ARG A 48 5.28 -1.92 -14.06
N ILE A 49 5.02 -0.68 -13.64
CA ILE A 49 4.29 0.30 -14.43
C ILE A 49 5.20 1.47 -14.74
N ASP A 50 5.28 1.84 -16.02
CA ASP A 50 6.08 2.95 -16.51
C ASP A 50 5.18 4.01 -17.13
N GLU A 51 5.66 5.26 -17.14
CA GLU A 51 5.02 6.33 -17.91
C GLU A 51 5.19 6.07 -19.41
N ASP A 52 4.35 6.73 -20.21
CA ASP A 52 4.56 6.79 -21.67
C ASP A 52 5.94 7.38 -21.89
N GLY A 53 6.80 6.67 -22.60
CA GLY A 53 8.20 7.07 -22.77
C GLY A 53 9.18 6.28 -21.91
N GLY A 54 8.69 5.38 -21.04
CA GLY A 54 9.52 4.40 -20.36
C GLY A 54 10.03 4.78 -18.97
N ARG A 55 9.65 5.93 -18.43
CA ARG A 55 10.06 6.32 -17.08
C ARG A 55 9.30 5.51 -16.04
N TYR A 56 10.03 4.89 -15.12
CA TYR A 56 9.45 4.08 -14.04
C TYR A 56 8.54 4.88 -13.10
N ILE A 57 7.36 4.35 -12.81
CA ILE A 57 6.45 4.91 -11.82
C ILE A 57 6.49 4.09 -10.55
N CYS A 58 6.02 2.84 -10.58
CA CYS A 58 5.94 2.01 -9.38
C CYS A 58 5.60 0.56 -9.73
N ARG A 59 5.57 -0.27 -8.68
CA ARG A 59 5.11 -1.67 -8.73
C ARG A 59 4.04 -1.84 -7.68
N PRO A 60 2.75 -1.68 -8.02
CA PRO A 60 1.68 -1.91 -7.06
C PRO A 60 1.70 -3.32 -6.48
N ASP A 61 1.15 -3.49 -5.30
CA ASP A 61 1.11 -4.81 -4.66
C ASP A 61 0.35 -5.83 -5.52
N ILE A 62 -0.75 -5.38 -6.10
CA ILE A 62 -1.59 -6.18 -6.98
C ILE A 62 -2.00 -5.30 -8.16
N SER A 63 -2.06 -5.87 -9.36
CA SER A 63 -2.57 -5.13 -10.51
C SER A 63 -3.29 -6.04 -11.51
N PHE A 64 -4.19 -5.41 -12.27
CA PHE A 64 -4.88 -6.03 -13.38
C PHE A 64 -4.57 -5.21 -14.63
N PRO A 65 -3.42 -5.48 -15.29
CA PRO A 65 -2.95 -4.63 -16.38
C PRO A 65 -3.92 -4.47 -17.54
N GLY A 66 -4.65 -5.52 -17.89
CA GLY A 66 -5.63 -5.46 -18.96
C GLY A 66 -6.79 -4.51 -18.66
N ARG A 67 -7.07 -4.27 -17.39
CA ARG A 67 -8.13 -3.35 -16.92
C ARG A 67 -7.55 -2.02 -16.47
N LYS A 68 -6.24 -1.89 -16.40
CA LYS A 68 -5.54 -0.72 -15.86
C LYS A 68 -6.00 -0.39 -14.44
N VAL A 69 -6.02 -1.39 -13.59
CA VAL A 69 -6.34 -1.25 -12.16
C VAL A 69 -5.12 -1.57 -11.33
N ALA A 70 -4.68 -0.62 -10.52
CA ALA A 70 -3.56 -0.78 -9.57
C ALA A 70 -4.11 -0.80 -8.16
N VAL A 71 -3.65 -1.75 -7.36
CA VAL A 71 -4.13 -1.94 -5.99
C VAL A 71 -2.95 -1.85 -5.02
N PHE A 72 -3.09 -0.98 -4.05
CA PHE A 72 -2.12 -0.86 -2.95
C PHE A 72 -2.77 -1.36 -1.67
N VAL A 73 -2.07 -2.24 -0.97
CA VAL A 73 -2.51 -2.76 0.33
C VAL A 73 -1.65 -2.07 1.39
N HIS A 74 -2.23 -1.10 2.08
CA HIS A 74 -1.49 -0.23 3.00
C HIS A 74 -1.64 -0.64 4.45
N GLY A 75 -0.51 -0.77 5.16
CA GLY A 75 -0.49 -0.90 6.60
C GLY A 75 -0.89 0.43 7.26
N CYS A 76 -1.77 0.38 8.24
CA CYS A 76 -2.34 1.59 8.83
C CYS A 76 -1.30 2.48 9.52
N PHE A 77 -0.32 1.87 10.17
CA PHE A 77 0.73 2.63 10.86
C PHE A 77 1.64 3.38 9.88
N TRP A 78 2.18 2.67 8.88
CA TRP A 78 3.21 3.22 7.98
C TRP A 78 2.67 4.22 6.97
N HIS A 79 1.45 4.01 6.50
CA HIS A 79 0.81 4.85 5.51
C HIS A 79 -0.19 5.84 6.11
N ARG A 80 -0.29 5.89 7.42
CA ARG A 80 -1.13 6.84 8.18
C ARG A 80 -2.58 6.79 7.77
N CYS A 81 -3.21 5.64 8.03
CA CYS A 81 -4.62 5.44 7.76
C CYS A 81 -5.48 6.54 8.40
N PRO A 82 -6.31 7.24 7.62
CA PRO A 82 -7.13 8.34 8.15
C PRO A 82 -8.20 7.87 9.13
N LYS A 83 -8.63 6.61 9.05
CA LYS A 83 -9.63 6.05 9.98
C LYS A 83 -9.02 5.61 11.30
N CYS A 84 -7.88 4.93 11.24
CA CYS A 84 -7.19 4.48 12.46
C CYS A 84 -6.55 5.64 13.21
N ASN A 85 -6.07 6.64 12.49
CA ASN A 85 -5.46 7.85 13.05
C ASN A 85 -4.49 7.53 14.19
N MET A 86 -3.56 6.61 13.93
CA MET A 86 -2.60 6.14 14.93
C MET A 86 -1.65 7.24 15.36
N ASP A 87 -1.34 7.27 16.67
CA ASP A 87 -0.41 8.24 17.23
C ASP A 87 1.02 8.01 16.72
N ILE A 88 1.79 9.10 16.68
CA ILE A 88 3.21 9.04 16.41
C ILE A 88 3.91 8.53 17.67
N PRO A 89 4.89 7.60 17.55
CA PRO A 89 5.66 7.14 18.71
C PRO A 89 6.27 8.32 19.48
N LYS A 90 6.23 8.27 20.81
CA LYS A 90 6.70 9.37 21.67
C LYS A 90 8.20 9.56 21.65
N SER A 91 8.98 8.50 21.41
CA SER A 91 10.42 8.60 21.24
C SER A 91 10.75 8.88 19.78
N ASN A 92 11.75 9.74 19.55
CA ASN A 92 12.20 10.07 18.19
C ASN A 92 11.08 10.65 17.31
N VAL A 93 10.28 11.56 17.88
CA VAL A 93 9.13 12.17 17.19
C VAL A 93 9.52 12.78 15.85
N ASP A 94 10.65 13.51 15.80
CA ASP A 94 11.12 14.16 14.57
C ASP A 94 11.42 13.13 13.48
N TYR A 95 12.06 12.02 13.83
CA TYR A 95 12.34 10.94 12.90
C TYR A 95 11.04 10.38 12.30
N TRP A 96 10.08 10.03 13.17
CA TRP A 96 8.82 9.42 12.75
C TRP A 96 7.97 10.38 11.94
N SER A 97 7.90 11.65 12.34
CA SER A 97 7.14 12.66 11.60
C SER A 97 7.64 12.80 10.17
N LYS A 98 8.95 12.90 9.99
CA LYS A 98 9.57 13.00 8.67
C LYS A 98 9.36 11.73 7.85
N LYS A 99 9.48 10.57 8.48
CA LYS A 99 9.28 9.29 7.81
C LYS A 99 7.86 9.15 7.29
N PHE A 100 6.87 9.50 8.11
CA PHE A 100 5.47 9.43 7.71
C PHE A 100 5.12 10.44 6.62
N GLU A 101 5.64 11.66 6.70
CA GLU A 101 5.44 12.65 5.65
C GLU A 101 5.96 12.15 4.30
N LYS A 102 7.16 11.58 4.29
CA LYS A 102 7.74 11.01 3.08
C LYS A 102 6.92 9.86 2.52
N ASN A 103 6.42 8.98 3.39
CA ASN A 103 5.61 7.85 2.97
C ASN A 103 4.29 8.32 2.33
N VAL A 104 3.60 9.26 2.98
CA VAL A 104 2.33 9.80 2.48
C VAL A 104 2.54 10.55 1.15
N GLU A 105 3.59 11.35 1.05
CA GLU A 105 3.91 12.07 -0.17
C GLU A 105 4.24 11.12 -1.31
N ARG A 106 5.03 10.09 -1.04
CA ARG A 106 5.38 9.07 -2.04
C ARG A 106 4.15 8.34 -2.55
N ASP A 107 3.24 7.95 -1.66
CA ASP A 107 2.00 7.29 -2.04
C ASP A 107 1.15 8.19 -2.92
N ARG A 108 1.05 9.47 -2.57
CA ARG A 108 0.30 10.46 -3.33
C ARG A 108 0.87 10.65 -4.74
N LYS A 109 2.18 10.72 -4.86
CA LYS A 109 2.86 10.85 -6.15
C LYS A 109 2.61 9.64 -7.05
N LYS A 110 2.74 8.45 -6.51
CA LYS A 110 2.47 7.21 -7.25
C LYS A 110 1.04 7.19 -7.78
N GLU A 111 0.09 7.50 -6.92
CA GLU A 111 -1.33 7.53 -7.27
C GLU A 111 -1.61 8.56 -8.36
N SER A 112 -1.09 9.77 -8.21
CA SER A 112 -1.24 10.84 -9.19
C SER A 112 -0.65 10.45 -10.54
N SER A 113 0.56 9.87 -10.55
CA SER A 113 1.23 9.44 -11.78
C SER A 113 0.46 8.33 -12.49
N LEU A 114 -0.07 7.37 -11.74
CA LEU A 114 -0.87 6.28 -12.31
C LEU A 114 -2.16 6.80 -12.94
N ARG A 115 -2.85 7.69 -12.25
CA ARG A 115 -4.08 8.29 -12.78
C ARG A 115 -3.80 9.13 -14.03
N GLY A 116 -2.65 9.79 -14.06
CA GLY A 116 -2.24 10.59 -15.22
C GLY A 116 -2.06 9.78 -16.49
N ILE A 117 -1.76 8.48 -16.40
CA ILE A 117 -1.62 7.59 -17.55
C ILE A 117 -2.83 6.67 -17.74
N GLY A 118 -3.96 6.98 -17.11
CA GLY A 118 -5.23 6.27 -17.33
C GLY A 118 -5.48 5.07 -16.44
N TRP A 119 -4.68 4.84 -15.42
CA TRP A 119 -4.93 3.76 -14.48
C TRP A 119 -5.90 4.18 -13.39
N ARG A 120 -6.74 3.25 -12.94
CA ARG A 120 -7.54 3.41 -11.73
C ARG A 120 -6.72 2.91 -10.56
N VAL A 121 -6.76 3.63 -9.45
CA VAL A 121 -6.01 3.30 -8.23
C VAL A 121 -6.98 2.97 -7.12
N HIS A 122 -6.79 1.83 -6.49
CA HIS A 122 -7.61 1.40 -5.36
C HIS A 122 -6.71 1.05 -4.18
N THR A 123 -6.93 1.71 -3.06
CA THR A 123 -6.17 1.46 -1.83
C THR A 123 -7.01 0.64 -0.87
N ILE A 124 -6.44 -0.44 -0.37
CA ILE A 124 -7.07 -1.29 0.64
C ILE A 124 -6.26 -1.14 1.91
N TRP A 125 -6.91 -0.65 2.97
CA TRP A 125 -6.26 -0.49 4.26
C TRP A 125 -6.33 -1.77 5.08
N GLU A 126 -5.27 -2.03 5.84
CA GLU A 126 -5.15 -3.21 6.72
C GLU A 126 -6.35 -3.39 7.66
N CYS A 127 -6.94 -2.29 8.13
CA CYS A 127 -8.10 -2.34 9.03
C CYS A 127 -9.42 -2.63 8.30
N GLU A 128 -9.44 -2.70 6.97
CA GLU A 128 -10.65 -2.86 6.16
C GLU A 128 -10.42 -3.81 4.99
N LEU A 129 -9.75 -4.92 5.20
CA LEU A 129 -9.39 -5.84 4.12
C LEU A 129 -10.61 -6.41 3.40
N ASP A 130 -11.62 -6.85 4.13
CA ASP A 130 -12.83 -7.42 3.53
C ASP A 130 -13.61 -6.38 2.73
N ASP A 131 -13.85 -5.22 3.31
CA ASP A 131 -14.57 -4.14 2.63
C ASP A 131 -13.81 -3.63 1.41
N GLY A 132 -12.50 -3.43 1.57
CA GLY A 132 -11.65 -2.97 0.47
C GLY A 132 -11.61 -3.96 -0.68
N ALA A 133 -11.51 -5.25 -0.38
CA ALA A 133 -11.52 -6.28 -1.40
C ALA A 133 -12.90 -6.38 -2.08
N SER A 134 -13.99 -6.23 -1.34
CA SER A 134 -15.34 -6.22 -1.90
C SER A 134 -15.54 -5.06 -2.86
N GLN A 135 -15.06 -3.87 -2.51
CA GLN A 135 -15.11 -2.70 -3.38
C GLN A 135 -14.30 -2.93 -4.66
N LEU A 136 -13.12 -3.55 -4.53
CA LEU A 136 -12.28 -3.88 -5.68
C LEU A 136 -12.99 -4.85 -6.62
N VAL A 137 -13.64 -5.87 -6.09
CA VAL A 137 -14.39 -6.84 -6.89
C VAL A 137 -15.50 -6.14 -7.70
N GLU A 138 -16.21 -5.18 -7.10
CA GLU A 138 -17.22 -4.41 -7.82
C GLU A 138 -16.59 -3.58 -8.97
N ILE A 139 -15.42 -3.00 -8.75
CA ILE A 139 -14.68 -2.30 -9.82
C ILE A 139 -14.32 -3.27 -10.96
N LEU A 140 -13.87 -4.48 -10.63
CA LEU A 140 -13.46 -5.46 -11.61
C LEU A 140 -14.62 -6.05 -12.42
N LYS A 141 -15.82 -5.97 -11.89
CA LYS A 141 -17.04 -6.43 -12.60
C LYS A 141 -17.55 -5.44 -13.64
N GLU A 142 -17.09 -4.22 -13.60
CA GLU A 142 -17.51 -3.17 -14.56
C GLU A 142 -17.01 -3.42 -15.98
#